data_b16499f82dbe46cef4dc47f17a606275
#
_entry.id   b16499f82dbe46cef4dc47f17a606275
#
_cell.length_a   1.000
_cell.length_b   1.000
_cell.length_c   1.000
_cell.angle_alpha   90.00
_cell.angle_beta   90.00
_cell.angle_gamma   90.00
#
_symmetry.space_group_name_H-M   'P 1'
#
loop_
_entity.id
_entity.type
_entity.pdbx_description
1 polymer ?
#
loop_
_entity_poly.entity_id
_entity_poly.type
_entity_poly.pdbx_seq_one_letter_code
_entity_poly.pdbx_strand_id
1 'polypeptide(L)'
;LRPFDAEGKFHPIADGHGELRRLAVRGAGAAVSAQGLSLCVQMVATVVLARLLLPSDFGVVAMVTTVSLLIMNFGLNGFTEAVVQAEEISHTLASNLFWINLGASLLLTMGFAGAGSLLAWFYGDPRVTMVTLGVSLTIFLTGASVLHLALLKRAMRFPVIAANSVFARGVSVVVSIILALMGWGYWALVAGVIAYPLSITAGAWMLCPWVPGLPRRAAGTKKLVRFAINVYGHFTVNYFARNMDNLLVGWRFGAGALGFYKKAYDLFALSSSQLVSPLSVVAVSALSRLKNDAAQYKRYFLRSLALLAFVGMGVGADLFLVGKDVIRVVLGPRWGEAGQIFVFFGPGIGVMLLYYTHGWIHLSIGTPNRWFRWGIVEFVVTGLLFVLGLHWGTVGVAMAWTASFWILLFPSFWYAGKPIGFGVKPVLETIWRYIAAAAMATGACGWLVWHSHPFGAETGIVGALARMVTVSLLFGVLYLIAVVALHRSLEPLYQVVRLLPDMLSSRRSSNPAPAAAAPQGGLRTSAALRMAGREVPESSGR
;
A
#
# COMPACT_ATOMS: atom_id res chain seq x y z
N LEU A 1 21.49 -1.00 18.33
CA LEU A 1 22.03 -2.16 17.63
C LEU A 1 23.46 -1.84 17.16
N ARG A 2 24.46 -2.62 17.55
CA ARG A 2 25.77 -2.64 16.88
C ARG A 2 25.73 -3.76 15.85
N PRO A 3 25.58 -3.45 14.55
CA PRO A 3 25.27 -4.46 13.54
C PRO A 3 26.49 -5.29 13.10
N PHE A 4 27.71 -4.84 13.40
CA PHE A 4 28.96 -5.50 13.00
C PHE A 4 29.82 -5.82 14.23
N ASP A 5 30.53 -6.96 14.16
CA ASP A 5 31.54 -7.36 15.12
C ASP A 5 32.87 -6.63 14.92
N ALA A 6 33.87 -6.99 15.72
CA ALA A 6 35.23 -6.43 15.62
C ALA A 6 35.90 -6.76 14.28
N GLU A 7 35.49 -7.85 13.62
CA GLU A 7 35.99 -8.30 12.32
C GLU A 7 35.24 -7.65 11.15
N GLY A 8 34.21 -6.85 11.43
CA GLY A 8 33.38 -6.18 10.44
C GLY A 8 32.35 -7.05 9.75
N LYS A 9 32.02 -8.24 10.32
CA LYS A 9 30.96 -9.11 9.84
C LYS A 9 29.63 -8.76 10.50
N PHE A 10 28.54 -8.88 9.74
CA PHE A 10 27.19 -8.66 10.26
C PHE A 10 26.77 -9.83 11.15
N HIS A 11 26.42 -9.53 12.40
CA HIS A 11 25.88 -10.53 13.31
C HIS A 11 24.35 -10.65 13.18
N PRO A 12 23.81 -11.79 12.74
CA PRO A 12 22.39 -12.08 12.88
C PRO A 12 22.06 -12.24 14.37
N ILE A 13 20.92 -11.65 14.81
CA ILE A 13 20.52 -11.69 16.24
C ILE A 13 19.89 -13.03 16.61
N ALA A 14 19.63 -13.91 15.66
CA ALA A 14 18.92 -15.17 15.85
C ALA A 14 19.70 -16.34 15.24
N ASP A 15 20.20 -17.22 16.09
CA ASP A 15 20.95 -18.43 15.68
C ASP A 15 20.06 -19.68 15.52
N GLY A 16 18.73 -19.57 15.68
CA GLY A 16 17.81 -20.71 15.61
C GLY A 16 16.47 -20.45 14.92
N HIS A 17 15.93 -21.46 14.22
CA HIS A 17 14.64 -21.38 13.52
C HIS A 17 13.46 -20.98 14.42
N GLY A 18 13.48 -21.36 15.70
CA GLY A 18 12.45 -21.02 16.69
C GLY A 18 12.47 -19.53 17.07
N GLU A 19 13.66 -18.96 17.20
CA GLU A 19 13.85 -17.54 17.54
C GLU A 19 13.49 -16.64 16.37
N LEU A 20 13.86 -17.00 15.13
CA LEU A 20 13.45 -16.30 13.91
C LEU A 20 11.93 -16.23 13.78
N ARG A 21 11.23 -17.34 14.03
CA ARG A 21 9.77 -17.38 14.00
C ARG A 21 9.15 -16.45 15.05
N ARG A 22 9.69 -16.46 16.27
CA ARG A 22 9.22 -15.59 17.37
C ARG A 22 9.43 -14.12 17.05
N LEU A 23 10.60 -13.74 16.53
CA LEU A 23 10.92 -12.38 16.12
C LEU A 23 10.03 -11.92 14.95
N ALA A 24 9.78 -12.78 13.96
CA ALA A 24 8.90 -12.49 12.83
C ALA A 24 7.46 -12.24 13.28
N VAL A 25 6.89 -13.10 14.14
CA VAL A 25 5.52 -12.94 14.67
C VAL A 25 5.39 -11.69 15.52
N ARG A 26 6.34 -11.46 16.44
CA ARG A 26 6.38 -10.24 17.26
C ARG A 26 6.55 -8.99 16.41
N GLY A 27 7.41 -9.05 15.39
CA GLY A 27 7.65 -7.97 14.44
C GLY A 27 6.41 -7.64 13.63
N ALA A 28 5.70 -8.66 13.13
CA ALA A 28 4.45 -8.48 12.38
C ALA A 28 3.36 -7.85 13.26
N GLY A 29 3.19 -8.31 14.49
CA GLY A 29 2.24 -7.73 15.45
C GLY A 29 2.53 -6.26 15.75
N ALA A 30 3.80 -5.92 15.99
CA ALA A 30 4.24 -4.54 16.22
C ALA A 30 4.02 -3.67 14.98
N ALA A 31 4.30 -4.18 13.78
CA ALA A 31 4.08 -3.45 12.52
C ALA A 31 2.60 -3.13 12.30
N VAL A 32 1.70 -4.10 12.52
CA VAL A 32 0.24 -3.90 12.40
C VAL A 32 -0.27 -2.89 13.42
N SER A 33 0.16 -2.98 14.68
CA SER A 33 -0.24 -2.03 15.73
C SER A 33 0.26 -0.61 15.42
N ALA A 34 1.50 -0.48 14.99
CA ALA A 34 2.09 0.80 14.58
C ALA A 34 1.39 1.39 13.35
N GLN A 35 1.00 0.54 12.38
CA GLN A 35 0.23 0.97 11.22
C GLN A 35 -1.14 1.52 11.65
N GLY A 36 -1.84 0.84 12.53
CA GLY A 36 -3.12 1.31 13.08
C GLY A 36 -2.98 2.66 13.81
N LEU A 37 -1.97 2.78 14.67
CA LEU A 37 -1.71 4.04 15.38
C LEU A 37 -1.32 5.17 14.42
N SER A 38 -0.47 4.88 13.42
CA SER A 38 -0.10 5.86 12.39
C SER A 38 -1.30 6.35 11.59
N LEU A 39 -2.28 5.47 11.34
CA LEU A 39 -3.54 5.83 10.69
C LEU A 39 -4.38 6.77 11.55
N CYS A 40 -4.56 6.46 12.84
CA CYS A 40 -5.28 7.33 13.74
C CYS A 40 -4.64 8.73 13.78
N VAL A 41 -3.32 8.81 13.90
CA VAL A 41 -2.58 10.07 13.87
C VAL A 41 -2.78 10.79 12.53
N GLN A 42 -2.72 10.07 11.41
CA GLN A 42 -2.92 10.64 10.07
C GLN A 42 -4.36 11.15 9.87
N MET A 43 -5.37 10.44 10.38
CA MET A 43 -6.77 10.87 10.30
C MET A 43 -7.00 12.14 11.12
N VAL A 44 -6.50 12.20 12.35
CA VAL A 44 -6.54 13.42 13.17
C VAL A 44 -5.85 14.59 12.45
N ALA A 45 -4.65 14.37 11.91
CA ALA A 45 -3.94 15.39 11.14
C ALA A 45 -4.77 15.88 9.94
N THR A 46 -5.38 14.94 9.20
CA THR A 46 -6.20 15.26 8.02
C THR A 46 -7.38 16.15 8.40
N VAL A 47 -8.10 15.81 9.47
CA VAL A 47 -9.26 16.59 9.96
C VAL A 47 -8.84 17.98 10.44
N VAL A 48 -7.81 18.05 11.30
CA VAL A 48 -7.37 19.31 11.91
C VAL A 48 -6.80 20.25 10.84
N LEU A 49 -5.85 19.76 10.03
CA LEU A 49 -5.20 20.61 9.01
C LEU A 49 -6.17 21.03 7.90
N ALA A 50 -7.14 20.20 7.50
CA ALA A 50 -8.16 20.58 6.52
C ALA A 50 -9.08 21.71 7.01
N ARG A 51 -9.24 21.87 8.32
CA ARG A 51 -10.02 22.97 8.91
C ARG A 51 -9.22 24.26 9.09
N LEU A 52 -7.89 24.14 9.24
CA LEU A 52 -6.99 25.26 9.44
C LEU A 52 -6.49 25.87 8.12
N LEU A 53 -6.23 25.05 7.11
CA LEU A 53 -5.58 25.43 5.86
C LEU A 53 -6.55 25.45 4.68
N LEU A 54 -6.15 26.15 3.61
CA LEU A 54 -6.91 26.23 2.37
C LEU A 54 -6.63 25.02 1.45
N PRO A 55 -7.58 24.63 0.59
CA PRO A 55 -7.34 23.60 -0.42
C PRO A 55 -6.13 23.86 -1.31
N SER A 56 -5.90 25.15 -1.69
CA SER A 56 -4.73 25.55 -2.46
C SER A 56 -3.41 25.29 -1.76
N ASP A 57 -3.33 25.35 -0.42
CA ASP A 57 -2.13 25.06 0.35
C ASP A 57 -1.74 23.57 0.21
N PHE A 58 -2.74 22.69 0.28
CA PHE A 58 -2.55 21.26 0.03
C PHE A 58 -2.16 20.99 -1.41
N GLY A 59 -2.75 21.71 -2.36
CA GLY A 59 -2.48 21.55 -3.78
C GLY A 59 -1.04 21.90 -4.16
N VAL A 60 -0.54 23.06 -3.71
CA VAL A 60 0.86 23.47 -3.97
C VAL A 60 1.85 22.44 -3.42
N VAL A 61 1.62 21.96 -2.21
CA VAL A 61 2.47 20.90 -1.61
C VAL A 61 2.33 19.59 -2.37
N ALA A 62 1.11 19.23 -2.82
CA ALA A 62 0.87 18.02 -3.61
C ALA A 62 1.59 18.05 -4.96
N MET A 63 1.61 19.21 -5.67
CA MET A 63 2.36 19.38 -6.92
C MET A 63 3.83 18.96 -6.78
N VAL A 64 4.46 19.43 -5.71
CA VAL A 64 5.88 19.16 -5.45
C VAL A 64 6.11 17.76 -4.90
N THR A 65 5.29 17.33 -3.92
CA THR A 65 5.47 16.02 -3.27
C THR A 65 5.20 14.86 -4.22
N THR A 66 4.33 15.00 -5.21
CA THR A 66 4.12 13.98 -6.25
C THR A 66 5.41 13.68 -7.01
N VAL A 67 6.23 14.67 -7.32
CA VAL A 67 7.51 14.46 -7.99
C VAL A 67 8.60 14.05 -7.00
N SER A 68 8.66 14.69 -5.82
CA SER A 68 9.71 14.38 -4.83
C SER A 68 9.64 12.97 -4.29
N LEU A 69 8.45 12.40 -4.10
CA LEU A 69 8.26 11.02 -3.63
C LEU A 69 8.85 9.99 -4.61
N LEU A 70 8.75 10.22 -5.91
CA LEU A 70 9.39 9.38 -6.91
C LEU A 70 10.91 9.35 -6.68
N ILE A 71 11.53 10.53 -6.55
CA ILE A 71 12.97 10.68 -6.39
C ILE A 71 13.43 10.12 -5.03
N MET A 72 12.72 10.43 -3.97
CA MET A 72 13.03 9.98 -2.61
C MET A 72 13.04 8.46 -2.47
N ASN A 73 12.17 7.78 -3.20
CA ASN A 73 12.10 6.31 -3.17
C ASN A 73 13.29 5.62 -3.86
N PHE A 74 14.17 6.35 -4.54
CA PHE A 74 15.39 5.79 -5.15
C PHE A 74 16.24 5.03 -4.15
N GLY A 75 16.61 5.66 -3.04
CA GLY A 75 17.38 5.00 -1.97
C GLY A 75 16.57 3.94 -1.23
N LEU A 76 15.32 4.25 -0.89
CA LEU A 76 14.47 3.39 -0.06
C LEU A 76 14.17 2.04 -0.70
N ASN A 77 13.78 2.01 -1.97
CA ASN A 77 13.40 0.77 -2.65
C ASN A 77 14.58 0.03 -3.29
N GLY A 78 15.65 0.74 -3.64
CA GLY A 78 16.82 0.12 -4.27
C GLY A 78 17.81 -0.43 -3.25
N PHE A 79 18.40 0.45 -2.45
CA PHE A 79 19.49 0.07 -1.54
C PHE A 79 19.02 -0.71 -0.32
N THR A 80 17.82 -0.43 0.21
CA THR A 80 17.26 -1.23 1.31
C THR A 80 17.12 -2.70 0.90
N GLU A 81 16.52 -2.96 -0.27
CA GLU A 81 16.31 -4.33 -0.74
C GLU A 81 17.65 -5.01 -1.07
N ALA A 82 18.62 -4.27 -1.63
CA ALA A 82 19.96 -4.79 -1.88
C ALA A 82 20.66 -5.26 -0.60
N VAL A 83 20.55 -4.48 0.50
CA VAL A 83 21.14 -4.83 1.80
C VAL A 83 20.41 -6.02 2.44
N VAL A 84 19.08 -6.05 2.36
CA VAL A 84 18.28 -7.12 3.00
C VAL A 84 18.48 -8.46 2.29
N GLN A 85 18.59 -8.47 0.95
CA GLN A 85 18.73 -9.69 0.14
C GLN A 85 20.17 -10.16 -0.04
N ALA A 86 21.18 -9.36 0.28
CA ALA A 86 22.58 -9.77 0.20
C ALA A 86 22.85 -10.99 1.07
N GLU A 87 23.52 -12.01 0.54
CA GLU A 87 23.92 -13.21 1.30
C GLU A 87 24.80 -12.82 2.50
N GLU A 88 25.84 -12.05 2.24
CA GLU A 88 26.74 -11.51 3.26
C GLU A 88 26.85 -9.98 3.13
N ILE A 89 26.95 -9.32 4.27
CA ILE A 89 27.20 -7.90 4.36
C ILE A 89 28.35 -7.65 5.34
N SER A 90 29.41 -7.00 4.84
CA SER A 90 30.52 -6.52 5.66
C SER A 90 30.37 -5.04 5.97
N HIS A 91 31.04 -4.57 7.03
CA HIS A 91 31.11 -3.15 7.39
C HIS A 91 31.58 -2.28 6.20
N THR A 92 32.60 -2.74 5.45
CA THR A 92 33.13 -2.02 4.29
C THR A 92 32.11 -1.94 3.16
N LEU A 93 31.38 -3.03 2.88
CA LEU A 93 30.35 -3.07 1.85
C LEU A 93 29.17 -2.15 2.21
N ALA A 94 28.69 -2.21 3.47
CA ALA A 94 27.65 -1.33 3.97
C ALA A 94 28.07 0.15 3.91
N SER A 95 29.33 0.46 4.28
CA SER A 95 29.89 1.83 4.20
C SER A 95 29.94 2.34 2.75
N ASN A 96 30.36 1.51 1.81
CA ASN A 96 30.37 1.88 0.39
C ASN A 96 28.96 2.19 -0.12
N LEU A 97 27.99 1.33 0.20
CA LEU A 97 26.58 1.54 -0.19
C LEU A 97 26.00 2.80 0.45
N PHE A 98 26.38 3.10 1.71
CA PHE A 98 25.98 4.33 2.38
C PHE A 98 26.46 5.56 1.63
N TRP A 99 27.76 5.66 1.32
CA TRP A 99 28.34 6.81 0.65
C TRP A 99 27.82 6.98 -0.79
N ILE A 100 27.62 5.87 -1.51
CA ILE A 100 27.03 5.90 -2.86
C ILE A 100 25.58 6.41 -2.80
N ASN A 101 24.79 5.88 -1.84
CA ASN A 101 23.40 6.31 -1.67
C ASN A 101 23.30 7.76 -1.20
N LEU A 102 24.13 8.18 -0.24
CA LEU A 102 24.16 9.55 0.27
C LEU A 102 24.58 10.54 -0.82
N GLY A 103 25.62 10.21 -1.60
CA GLY A 103 26.08 11.02 -2.71
C GLY A 103 25.02 11.15 -3.81
N ALA A 104 24.37 10.03 -4.17
CA ALA A 104 23.25 10.03 -5.11
C ALA A 104 22.08 10.89 -4.58
N SER A 105 21.74 10.73 -3.29
CA SER A 105 20.67 11.51 -2.66
C SER A 105 20.99 13.01 -2.63
N LEU A 106 22.24 13.39 -2.40
CA LEU A 106 22.67 14.78 -2.44
C LEU A 106 22.57 15.37 -3.85
N LEU A 107 23.04 14.64 -4.88
CA LEU A 107 22.91 15.04 -6.28
C LEU A 107 21.44 15.18 -6.70
N LEU A 108 20.60 14.23 -6.30
CA LEU A 108 19.16 14.28 -6.57
C LEU A 108 18.48 15.45 -5.83
N THR A 109 18.91 15.76 -4.60
CA THR A 109 18.43 16.93 -3.84
C THR A 109 18.77 18.23 -4.56
N MET A 110 20.03 18.40 -4.99
CA MET A 110 20.46 19.59 -5.73
C MET A 110 19.76 19.70 -7.09
N GLY A 111 19.66 18.59 -7.82
CA GLY A 111 18.95 18.54 -9.10
C GLY A 111 17.47 18.88 -8.96
N PHE A 112 16.79 18.35 -7.93
CA PHE A 112 15.39 18.64 -7.67
C PHE A 112 15.18 20.08 -7.19
N ALA A 113 16.03 20.60 -6.31
CA ALA A 113 16.00 22.00 -5.89
C ALA A 113 16.18 22.94 -7.09
N GLY A 114 17.15 22.66 -7.99
CA GLY A 114 17.36 23.41 -9.23
C GLY A 114 16.21 23.31 -10.22
N ALA A 115 15.46 22.21 -10.20
CA ALA A 115 14.26 22.04 -11.05
C ALA A 115 13.04 22.84 -10.56
N GLY A 116 13.13 23.53 -9.42
CA GLY A 116 12.00 24.28 -8.84
C GLY A 116 11.40 25.30 -9.78
N SER A 117 12.21 26.06 -10.51
CA SER A 117 11.72 27.05 -11.50
C SER A 117 11.04 26.37 -12.70
N LEU A 118 11.54 25.22 -13.14
CA LEU A 118 10.93 24.44 -14.21
C LEU A 118 9.57 23.88 -13.78
N LEU A 119 9.46 23.38 -12.55
CA LEU A 119 8.18 22.92 -12.00
C LEU A 119 7.20 24.06 -11.82
N ALA A 120 7.65 25.24 -11.37
CA ALA A 120 6.81 26.42 -11.25
C ALA A 120 6.28 26.88 -12.63
N TRP A 121 7.12 26.85 -13.66
CA TRP A 121 6.70 27.10 -15.03
C TRP A 121 5.69 26.06 -15.53
N PHE A 122 5.95 24.79 -15.29
CA PHE A 122 5.06 23.69 -15.70
C PHE A 122 3.65 23.81 -15.06
N TYR A 123 3.57 24.15 -13.78
CA TYR A 123 2.29 24.30 -13.06
C TYR A 123 1.70 25.70 -13.13
N GLY A 124 2.44 26.70 -13.60
CA GLY A 124 1.99 28.09 -13.64
C GLY A 124 1.84 28.74 -12.26
N ASP A 125 2.53 28.24 -11.23
CA ASP A 125 2.45 28.72 -9.85
C ASP A 125 3.84 29.02 -9.28
N PRO A 126 4.22 30.29 -9.04
CA PRO A 126 5.55 30.65 -8.54
C PRO A 126 5.87 30.12 -7.14
N ARG A 127 4.84 29.81 -6.31
CA ARG A 127 5.02 29.24 -4.97
C ARG A 127 5.73 27.87 -5.02
N VAL A 128 5.56 27.13 -6.12
CA VAL A 128 6.15 25.80 -6.36
C VAL A 128 7.68 25.84 -6.27
N THR A 129 8.34 26.94 -6.71
CA THR A 129 9.81 27.05 -6.64
C THR A 129 10.31 26.95 -5.19
N MET A 130 9.74 27.75 -4.29
CA MET A 130 10.17 27.75 -2.88
C MET A 130 9.77 26.47 -2.15
N VAL A 131 8.58 25.93 -2.44
CA VAL A 131 8.16 24.63 -1.89
C VAL A 131 9.08 23.51 -2.37
N THR A 132 9.51 23.51 -3.64
CA THR A 132 10.45 22.53 -4.18
C THR A 132 11.81 22.61 -3.48
N LEU A 133 12.31 23.82 -3.23
CA LEU A 133 13.55 24.02 -2.48
C LEU A 133 13.44 23.44 -1.05
N GLY A 134 12.34 23.71 -0.33
CA GLY A 134 12.13 23.16 1.01
C GLY A 134 11.97 21.62 1.00
N VAL A 135 11.12 21.11 0.12
CA VAL A 135 10.84 19.67 0.03
C VAL A 135 12.06 18.88 -0.47
N SER A 136 12.95 19.46 -1.28
CA SER A 136 14.17 18.78 -1.76
C SER A 136 15.03 18.23 -0.62
N LEU A 137 15.05 18.91 0.53
CA LEU A 137 15.78 18.46 1.72
C LEU A 137 15.34 17.07 2.20
N THR A 138 14.09 16.71 1.96
CA THR A 138 13.55 15.38 2.35
C THR A 138 14.27 14.23 1.64
N ILE A 139 14.76 14.45 0.42
CA ILE A 139 15.48 13.45 -0.37
C ILE A 139 16.81 13.13 0.30
N PHE A 140 17.57 14.15 0.69
CA PHE A 140 18.83 14.00 1.41
C PHE A 140 18.65 13.35 2.78
N LEU A 141 17.70 13.85 3.58
CA LEU A 141 17.39 13.29 4.90
C LEU A 141 17.02 11.82 4.82
N THR A 142 16.16 11.46 3.86
CA THR A 142 15.79 10.06 3.64
C THR A 142 17.02 9.22 3.25
N GLY A 143 17.84 9.70 2.31
CA GLY A 143 19.08 9.02 1.90
C GLY A 143 20.00 8.72 3.07
N ALA A 144 20.14 9.66 4.01
CA ALA A 144 20.97 9.48 5.19
C ALA A 144 20.47 8.39 6.17
N SER A 145 19.20 8.00 6.11
CA SER A 145 18.61 6.97 6.97
C SER A 145 18.54 5.57 6.35
N VAL A 146 18.61 5.47 5.01
CA VAL A 146 18.32 4.22 4.26
C VAL A 146 19.12 3.03 4.77
N LEU A 147 20.44 3.18 4.91
CA LEU A 147 21.31 2.06 5.31
C LEU A 147 21.11 1.65 6.77
N HIS A 148 20.90 2.62 7.67
CA HIS A 148 20.60 2.34 9.09
C HIS A 148 19.30 1.57 9.23
N LEU A 149 18.25 1.97 8.50
CA LEU A 149 16.97 1.26 8.48
C LEU A 149 17.09 -0.12 7.83
N ALA A 150 17.89 -0.25 6.76
CA ALA A 150 18.13 -1.54 6.11
C ALA A 150 18.84 -2.54 7.04
N LEU A 151 19.84 -2.08 7.81
CA LEU A 151 20.53 -2.89 8.82
C LEU A 151 19.59 -3.30 9.96
N LEU A 152 18.71 -2.40 10.41
CA LEU A 152 17.68 -2.72 11.40
C LEU A 152 16.66 -3.75 10.87
N LYS A 153 16.25 -3.63 9.59
CA LYS A 153 15.38 -4.62 8.93
C LYS A 153 16.06 -5.98 8.82
N ARG A 154 17.33 -6.01 8.40
CA ARG A 154 18.13 -7.23 8.30
C ARG A 154 18.30 -7.90 9.67
N ALA A 155 18.41 -7.11 10.73
CA ALA A 155 18.46 -7.57 12.11
C ALA A 155 17.07 -7.92 12.70
N MET A 156 16.00 -7.97 11.89
CA MET A 156 14.63 -8.28 12.31
C MET A 156 14.09 -7.37 13.44
N ARG A 157 14.63 -6.14 13.60
CA ARG A 157 14.21 -5.16 14.62
C ARG A 157 12.96 -4.39 14.20
N PHE A 158 11.97 -5.05 13.65
CA PHE A 158 10.73 -4.44 13.18
C PHE A 158 9.96 -3.61 14.23
N PRO A 159 9.87 -4.02 15.52
CA PRO A 159 9.21 -3.21 16.53
C PRO A 159 9.86 -1.85 16.73
N VAL A 160 11.18 -1.79 16.68
CA VAL A 160 11.97 -0.56 16.86
C VAL A 160 11.77 0.38 15.66
N ILE A 161 11.77 -0.16 14.44
CA ILE A 161 11.49 0.59 13.21
C ILE A 161 10.06 1.13 13.25
N ALA A 162 9.10 0.32 13.68
CA ALA A 162 7.71 0.69 13.79
C ALA A 162 7.49 1.83 14.80
N ALA A 163 8.12 1.73 15.98
CA ALA A 163 8.07 2.79 17.00
C ALA A 163 8.67 4.11 16.49
N ASN A 164 9.82 4.06 15.81
CA ASN A 164 10.44 5.23 15.20
C ASN A 164 9.52 5.88 14.15
N SER A 165 8.85 5.07 13.34
CA SER A 165 7.92 5.58 12.30
C SER A 165 6.69 6.27 12.91
N VAL A 166 6.13 5.71 13.99
CA VAL A 166 4.99 6.32 14.71
C VAL A 166 5.41 7.63 15.37
N PHE A 167 6.56 7.63 16.05
CA PHE A 167 7.11 8.83 16.67
C PHE A 167 7.34 9.94 15.65
N ALA A 168 8.00 9.64 14.54
CA ALA A 168 8.25 10.60 13.47
C ALA A 168 6.96 11.13 12.84
N ARG A 169 5.93 10.29 12.71
CA ARG A 169 4.60 10.72 12.26
C ARG A 169 3.98 11.69 13.26
N GLY A 170 4.06 11.39 14.54
CA GLY A 170 3.59 12.29 15.61
C GLY A 170 4.27 13.65 15.56
N VAL A 171 5.61 13.69 15.49
CA VAL A 171 6.39 14.94 15.37
C VAL A 171 5.98 15.74 14.13
N SER A 172 5.88 15.09 12.97
CA SER A 172 5.45 15.72 11.71
C SER A 172 4.08 16.40 11.85
N VAL A 173 3.11 15.71 12.46
CA VAL A 173 1.75 16.22 12.65
C VAL A 173 1.72 17.38 13.63
N VAL A 174 2.42 17.26 14.77
CA VAL A 174 2.50 18.33 15.77
C VAL A 174 3.13 19.60 15.18
N VAL A 175 4.25 19.46 14.46
CA VAL A 175 4.90 20.60 13.78
C VAL A 175 3.94 21.25 12.78
N SER A 176 3.26 20.44 11.94
CA SER A 176 2.30 20.98 10.97
C SER A 176 1.15 21.71 11.65
N ILE A 177 0.58 21.17 12.72
CA ILE A 177 -0.56 21.79 13.42
C ILE A 177 -0.13 23.11 14.09
N ILE A 178 1.01 23.11 14.80
CA ILE A 178 1.53 24.33 15.48
C ILE A 178 1.73 25.44 14.44
N LEU A 179 2.42 25.17 13.33
CA LEU A 179 2.69 26.19 12.31
C LEU A 179 1.40 26.60 11.56
N ALA A 180 0.44 25.69 11.37
CA ALA A 180 -0.86 26.05 10.80
C ALA A 180 -1.65 27.00 11.72
N LEU A 181 -1.61 26.77 13.04
CA LEU A 181 -2.21 27.66 14.04
C LEU A 181 -1.52 29.03 14.09
N MET A 182 -0.22 29.09 13.80
CA MET A 182 0.55 30.33 13.69
C MET A 182 0.30 31.08 12.34
N GLY A 183 -0.53 30.54 11.45
CA GLY A 183 -0.88 31.18 10.18
C GLY A 183 0.14 31.03 9.05
N TRP A 184 1.06 30.04 9.12
CA TRP A 184 2.10 29.83 8.10
C TRP A 184 1.57 29.25 6.76
N GLY A 185 0.27 28.98 6.63
CA GLY A 185 -0.35 28.46 5.41
C GLY A 185 0.32 27.17 4.91
N TYR A 186 0.63 27.09 3.62
CA TYR A 186 1.27 25.91 3.02
C TYR A 186 2.63 25.54 3.62
N TRP A 187 3.36 26.51 4.23
CA TRP A 187 4.63 26.23 4.91
C TRP A 187 4.47 25.30 6.12
N ALA A 188 3.31 25.31 6.76
CA ALA A 188 3.00 24.36 7.83
C ALA A 188 3.03 22.91 7.33
N LEU A 189 2.52 22.67 6.11
CA LEU A 189 2.58 21.35 5.46
C LEU A 189 4.00 21.01 5.03
N VAL A 190 4.74 21.95 4.44
CA VAL A 190 6.14 21.77 4.04
C VAL A 190 7.01 21.39 5.24
N ALA A 191 6.86 22.11 6.36
CA ALA A 191 7.59 21.81 7.58
C ALA A 191 7.28 20.40 8.11
N GLY A 192 6.02 19.98 8.09
CA GLY A 192 5.64 18.62 8.45
C GLY A 192 6.22 17.56 7.52
N VAL A 193 6.24 17.82 6.21
CA VAL A 193 6.86 16.94 5.21
C VAL A 193 8.37 16.80 5.45
N ILE A 194 9.06 17.84 5.92
CA ILE A 194 10.48 17.81 6.27
C ILE A 194 10.69 17.15 7.65
N ALA A 195 9.85 17.47 8.63
CA ALA A 195 9.97 16.95 10.00
C ALA A 195 9.88 15.42 10.07
N TYR A 196 9.10 14.79 9.18
CA TYR A 196 8.96 13.33 9.15
C TYR A 196 10.29 12.63 8.82
N PRO A 197 10.94 12.85 7.66
CA PRO A 197 12.23 12.20 7.38
C PRO A 197 13.36 12.67 8.28
N LEU A 198 13.32 13.89 8.80
CA LEU A 198 14.28 14.36 9.80
C LEU A 198 14.21 13.50 11.08
N SER A 199 13.01 13.30 11.61
CA SER A 199 12.78 12.48 12.80
C SER A 199 13.11 11.01 12.56
N ILE A 200 12.74 10.45 11.38
CA ILE A 200 13.12 9.09 10.98
C ILE A 200 14.62 8.93 10.97
N THR A 201 15.34 9.89 10.39
CA THR A 201 16.80 9.84 10.27
C THR A 201 17.46 9.95 11.64
N ALA A 202 17.08 10.93 12.44
CA ALA A 202 17.61 11.08 13.81
C ALA A 202 17.38 9.78 14.62
N GLY A 203 16.16 9.25 14.60
CA GLY A 203 15.85 8.00 15.28
C GLY A 203 16.61 6.80 14.71
N ALA A 204 16.78 6.69 13.39
CA ALA A 204 17.53 5.58 12.77
C ALA A 204 19.01 5.59 13.20
N TRP A 205 19.64 6.76 13.27
CA TRP A 205 21.03 6.90 13.76
C TRP A 205 21.16 6.60 15.25
N MET A 206 20.20 7.01 16.06
CA MET A 206 20.19 6.70 17.52
C MET A 206 19.96 5.21 17.79
N LEU A 207 19.07 4.57 17.04
CA LEU A 207 18.68 3.17 17.24
C LEU A 207 19.67 2.17 16.62
N CYS A 208 20.45 2.62 15.62
CA CYS A 208 21.54 1.88 15.00
C CYS A 208 22.80 2.74 15.01
N PRO A 209 23.53 2.83 16.15
CA PRO A 209 24.73 3.64 16.28
C PRO A 209 25.92 3.01 15.53
N TRP A 210 25.74 2.89 14.23
CA TRP A 210 26.75 2.46 13.29
C TRP A 210 27.29 3.67 12.54
N VAL A 211 28.61 3.84 12.57
CA VAL A 211 29.27 4.91 11.84
C VAL A 211 29.86 4.34 10.55
N PRO A 212 29.46 4.87 9.38
CA PRO A 212 30.04 4.44 8.11
C PRO A 212 31.54 4.74 8.06
N GLY A 213 32.34 3.75 7.70
CA GLY A 213 33.76 3.93 7.43
C GLY A 213 34.01 4.64 6.09
N LEU A 214 35.25 5.02 5.84
CA LEU A 214 35.64 5.59 4.55
C LEU A 214 35.42 4.57 3.41
N PRO A 215 35.05 5.05 2.20
CA PRO A 215 34.83 4.16 1.07
C PRO A 215 36.13 3.43 0.68
N ARG A 216 36.04 2.12 0.50
CA ARG A 216 37.15 1.25 0.11
C ARG A 216 36.69 0.29 -1.00
N ARG A 217 37.62 -0.19 -1.82
CA ARG A 217 37.29 -1.21 -2.82
C ARG A 217 36.80 -2.48 -2.12
N ALA A 218 35.55 -2.88 -2.36
CA ALA A 218 34.96 -4.10 -1.85
C ALA A 218 34.30 -4.89 -2.98
N ALA A 219 34.51 -6.21 -2.97
CA ALA A 219 33.82 -7.12 -3.87
C ALA A 219 32.29 -7.03 -3.63
N GLY A 220 31.51 -7.13 -4.72
CA GLY A 220 30.06 -7.10 -4.62
C GLY A 220 29.39 -5.71 -4.69
N THR A 221 30.10 -4.60 -4.43
CA THR A 221 29.50 -3.25 -4.49
C THR A 221 28.79 -3.00 -5.82
N LYS A 222 29.44 -3.26 -6.97
CA LYS A 222 28.86 -3.06 -8.31
C LYS A 222 27.60 -3.92 -8.55
N LYS A 223 27.59 -5.18 -8.04
CA LYS A 223 26.44 -6.08 -8.14
C LYS A 223 25.23 -5.54 -7.40
N LEU A 224 25.41 -5.07 -6.17
CA LEU A 224 24.34 -4.53 -5.33
C LEU A 224 23.82 -3.19 -5.86
N VAL A 225 24.69 -2.32 -6.35
CA VAL A 225 24.27 -1.04 -6.99
C VAL A 225 23.44 -1.31 -8.25
N ARG A 226 23.87 -2.25 -9.13
CA ARG A 226 23.08 -2.63 -10.30
C ARG A 226 21.72 -3.20 -9.93
N PHE A 227 21.68 -4.04 -8.89
CA PHE A 227 20.43 -4.56 -8.35
C PHE A 227 19.51 -3.42 -7.88
N ALA A 228 20.03 -2.46 -7.09
CA ALA A 228 19.28 -1.32 -6.59
C ALA A 228 18.68 -0.48 -7.73
N ILE A 229 19.45 -0.20 -8.79
CA ILE A 229 18.99 0.55 -9.95
C ILE A 229 17.85 -0.19 -10.68
N ASN A 230 17.96 -1.51 -10.85
CA ASN A 230 16.94 -2.30 -11.53
C ASN A 230 15.62 -2.31 -10.73
N VAL A 231 15.70 -2.47 -9.40
CA VAL A 231 14.52 -2.43 -8.51
C VAL A 231 13.85 -1.06 -8.57
N TYR A 232 14.64 0.01 -8.55
CA TYR A 232 14.11 1.37 -8.66
C TYR A 232 13.47 1.65 -10.03
N GLY A 233 14.05 1.16 -11.13
CA GLY A 233 13.45 1.30 -12.46
C GLY A 233 12.04 0.70 -12.54
N HIS A 234 11.86 -0.49 -11.96
CA HIS A 234 10.54 -1.12 -11.87
C HIS A 234 9.56 -0.29 -11.02
N PHE A 235 10.03 0.22 -9.88
CA PHE A 235 9.24 1.10 -9.01
C PHE A 235 8.80 2.38 -9.75
N THR A 236 9.69 3.00 -10.51
CA THR A 236 9.42 4.25 -11.23
C THR A 236 8.25 4.13 -12.19
N VAL A 237 8.22 3.07 -13.01
CA VAL A 237 7.11 2.82 -13.95
C VAL A 237 5.77 2.68 -13.21
N ASN A 238 5.78 1.91 -12.12
CA ASN A 238 4.57 1.71 -11.30
C ASN A 238 4.11 3.02 -10.62
N TYR A 239 5.06 3.83 -10.17
CA TYR A 239 4.77 5.11 -9.52
C TYR A 239 4.08 6.10 -10.47
N PHE A 240 4.58 6.26 -11.69
CA PHE A 240 3.96 7.13 -12.68
C PHE A 240 2.55 6.65 -13.07
N ALA A 241 2.35 5.34 -13.20
CA ALA A 241 1.03 4.77 -13.48
C ALA A 241 -0.02 5.18 -12.43
N ARG A 242 0.40 5.35 -11.17
CA ARG A 242 -0.50 5.63 -10.04
C ARG A 242 -0.64 7.10 -9.67
N ASN A 243 0.20 7.98 -10.19
CA ASN A 243 0.23 9.40 -9.78
C ASN A 243 0.12 10.37 -10.95
N MET A 244 -0.13 9.86 -12.16
CA MET A 244 -0.26 10.68 -13.36
C MET A 244 -1.49 11.61 -13.28
N ASP A 245 -2.55 11.18 -12.63
CA ASP A 245 -3.74 11.97 -12.34
C ASP A 245 -3.40 13.26 -11.57
N ASN A 246 -2.59 13.16 -10.51
CA ASN A 246 -2.15 14.32 -9.73
C ASN A 246 -1.33 15.31 -10.58
N LEU A 247 -0.45 14.80 -11.45
CA LEU A 247 0.34 15.64 -12.36
C LEU A 247 -0.56 16.38 -13.34
N LEU A 248 -1.51 15.67 -13.97
CA LEU A 248 -2.42 16.23 -14.97
C LEU A 248 -3.41 17.23 -14.36
N VAL A 249 -3.99 16.91 -13.20
CA VAL A 249 -4.91 17.80 -12.50
C VAL A 249 -4.19 19.08 -12.06
N GLY A 250 -2.99 18.95 -11.47
CA GLY A 250 -2.19 20.11 -11.07
C GLY A 250 -1.80 20.99 -12.24
N TRP A 251 -1.34 20.39 -13.35
CA TRP A 251 -0.95 21.11 -14.56
C TRP A 251 -2.14 21.86 -15.22
N ARG A 252 -3.29 21.22 -15.32
CA ARG A 252 -4.42 21.76 -16.09
C ARG A 252 -5.32 22.69 -15.29
N PHE A 253 -5.50 22.44 -13.99
CA PHE A 253 -6.50 23.13 -13.17
C PHE A 253 -5.90 23.88 -11.96
N GLY A 254 -4.58 23.77 -11.74
CA GLY A 254 -3.87 24.51 -10.69
C GLY A 254 -4.00 23.92 -9.28
N ALA A 255 -3.42 24.64 -8.32
CA ALA A 255 -3.27 24.16 -6.95
C ALA A 255 -4.58 23.95 -6.21
N GLY A 256 -5.57 24.84 -6.34
CA GLY A 256 -6.86 24.70 -5.66
C GLY A 256 -7.57 23.41 -6.03
N ALA A 257 -7.71 23.17 -7.33
CA ALA A 257 -8.35 21.98 -7.88
C ALA A 257 -7.59 20.68 -7.50
N LEU A 258 -6.26 20.71 -7.55
CA LEU A 258 -5.45 19.57 -7.10
C LEU A 258 -5.62 19.33 -5.60
N GLY A 259 -5.73 20.36 -4.79
CA GLY A 259 -5.98 20.24 -3.35
C GLY A 259 -7.28 19.49 -3.05
N PHE A 260 -8.38 19.83 -3.72
CA PHE A 260 -9.66 19.13 -3.61
C PHE A 260 -9.55 17.68 -4.08
N TYR A 261 -8.97 17.47 -5.27
CA TYR A 261 -8.80 16.14 -5.86
C TYR A 261 -7.95 15.23 -4.96
N LYS A 262 -6.80 15.73 -4.54
CA LYS A 262 -5.84 14.97 -3.71
C LYS A 262 -6.44 14.58 -2.36
N LYS A 263 -7.19 15.45 -1.70
CA LYS A 263 -7.86 15.15 -0.42
C LYS A 263 -8.99 14.14 -0.57
N ALA A 264 -9.78 14.25 -1.63
CA ALA A 264 -10.76 13.22 -1.96
C ALA A 264 -10.09 11.86 -2.19
N TYR A 265 -9.02 11.84 -2.99
CA TYR A 265 -8.25 10.63 -3.26
C TYR A 265 -7.59 10.05 -2.00
N ASP A 266 -6.98 10.88 -1.13
CA ASP A 266 -6.31 10.41 0.08
C ASP A 266 -7.27 9.73 1.05
N LEU A 267 -8.46 10.28 1.27
CA LEU A 267 -9.49 9.64 2.11
C LEU A 267 -9.93 8.30 1.53
N PHE A 268 -10.09 8.24 0.21
CA PHE A 268 -10.37 7.02 -0.50
C PHE A 268 -9.24 5.98 -0.35
N ALA A 269 -7.99 6.37 -0.63
CA ALA A 269 -6.81 5.50 -0.60
C ALA A 269 -6.52 4.94 0.79
N LEU A 270 -6.72 5.74 1.84
CA LEU A 270 -6.59 5.30 3.23
C LEU A 270 -7.55 4.14 3.54
N SER A 271 -8.83 4.26 3.14
CA SER A 271 -9.83 3.22 3.40
C SER A 271 -9.52 1.92 2.65
N SER A 272 -9.12 2.02 1.40
CA SER A 272 -8.88 0.85 0.53
C SER A 272 -7.61 0.09 0.86
N SER A 273 -6.50 0.79 1.15
CA SER A 273 -5.20 0.16 1.42
C SER A 273 -5.22 -0.71 2.67
N GLN A 274 -6.00 -0.33 3.68
CA GLN A 274 -6.13 -1.06 4.94
C GLN A 274 -6.91 -2.37 4.78
N LEU A 275 -7.81 -2.44 3.82
CA LEU A 275 -8.57 -3.66 3.53
C LEU A 275 -7.78 -4.65 2.67
N VAL A 276 -7.06 -4.16 1.66
CA VAL A 276 -6.39 -5.03 0.66
C VAL A 276 -5.11 -5.64 1.19
N SER A 277 -4.27 -4.88 1.90
CA SER A 277 -2.92 -5.30 2.25
C SER A 277 -2.86 -6.59 3.09
N PRO A 278 -3.60 -6.72 4.22
CA PRO A 278 -3.57 -7.95 5.01
C PRO A 278 -4.13 -9.16 4.27
N LEU A 279 -5.22 -8.94 3.50
CA LEU A 279 -5.84 -10.01 2.72
C LEU A 279 -4.93 -10.52 1.61
N SER A 280 -4.17 -9.64 0.96
CA SER A 280 -3.23 -10.01 -0.10
C SER A 280 -2.14 -10.95 0.40
N VAL A 281 -1.54 -10.67 1.56
CA VAL A 281 -0.49 -11.52 2.13
C VAL A 281 -1.00 -12.94 2.40
N VAL A 282 -2.18 -13.06 3.00
CA VAL A 282 -2.79 -14.36 3.31
C VAL A 282 -3.21 -15.09 2.03
N ALA A 283 -3.88 -14.39 1.12
CA ALA A 283 -4.37 -14.98 -0.12
C ALA A 283 -3.24 -15.48 -1.02
N VAL A 284 -2.19 -14.68 -1.23
CA VAL A 284 -1.03 -15.10 -2.04
C VAL A 284 -0.32 -16.30 -1.42
N SER A 285 -0.14 -16.30 -0.10
CA SER A 285 0.49 -17.43 0.60
C SER A 285 -0.31 -18.72 0.46
N ALA A 286 -1.64 -18.65 0.59
CA ALA A 286 -2.52 -19.81 0.44
C ALA A 286 -2.55 -20.30 -1.02
N LEU A 287 -2.73 -19.39 -1.99
CA LEU A 287 -2.76 -19.71 -3.42
C LEU A 287 -1.45 -20.32 -3.90
N SER A 288 -0.30 -19.86 -3.40
CA SER A 288 1.01 -20.42 -3.75
C SER A 288 1.14 -21.89 -3.33
N ARG A 289 0.52 -22.27 -2.21
CA ARG A 289 0.49 -23.69 -1.76
C ARG A 289 -0.46 -24.56 -2.58
N LEU A 290 -1.51 -23.95 -3.13
CA LEU A 290 -2.54 -24.63 -3.92
C LEU A 290 -2.25 -24.65 -5.43
N LYS A 291 -1.12 -24.12 -5.90
CA LYS A 291 -0.80 -23.95 -7.32
C LYS A 291 -0.84 -25.27 -8.13
N ASN A 292 -0.61 -26.41 -7.47
CA ASN A 292 -0.59 -27.73 -8.10
C ASN A 292 -1.97 -28.42 -8.10
N ASP A 293 -2.98 -27.85 -7.41
CA ASP A 293 -4.38 -28.34 -7.42
C ASP A 293 -5.28 -27.23 -7.98
N ALA A 294 -5.51 -27.28 -9.28
CA ALA A 294 -6.29 -26.27 -10.00
C ALA A 294 -7.74 -26.13 -9.47
N ALA A 295 -8.35 -27.22 -8.98
CA ALA A 295 -9.72 -27.18 -8.47
C ALA A 295 -9.79 -26.48 -7.12
N GLN A 296 -8.89 -26.78 -6.18
CA GLN A 296 -8.82 -26.11 -4.90
C GLN A 296 -8.36 -24.66 -5.04
N TYR A 297 -7.39 -24.38 -5.92
CA TYR A 297 -6.93 -23.03 -6.25
C TYR A 297 -8.10 -22.14 -6.70
N LYS A 298 -8.84 -22.60 -7.70
CA LYS A 298 -10.01 -21.90 -8.24
C LYS A 298 -11.06 -21.64 -7.17
N ARG A 299 -11.39 -22.64 -6.36
CA ARG A 299 -12.39 -22.55 -5.29
C ARG A 299 -11.98 -21.54 -4.23
N TYR A 300 -10.72 -21.58 -3.76
CA TYR A 300 -10.20 -20.64 -2.79
C TYR A 300 -10.20 -19.21 -3.35
N PHE A 301 -9.71 -19.03 -4.57
CA PHE A 301 -9.67 -17.73 -5.23
C PHE A 301 -11.08 -17.11 -5.37
N LEU A 302 -12.04 -17.86 -5.89
CA LEU A 302 -13.41 -17.37 -6.07
C LEU A 302 -14.12 -17.06 -4.75
N ARG A 303 -13.87 -17.82 -3.69
CA ARG A 303 -14.39 -17.49 -2.35
C ARG A 303 -13.83 -16.18 -1.82
N SER A 304 -12.53 -15.98 -1.96
CA SER A 304 -11.88 -14.71 -1.56
C SER A 304 -12.40 -13.54 -2.37
N LEU A 305 -12.61 -13.75 -3.68
CA LEU A 305 -13.17 -12.76 -4.59
C LEU A 305 -14.61 -12.40 -4.22
N ALA A 306 -15.45 -13.40 -3.88
CA ALA A 306 -16.84 -13.20 -3.46
C ALA A 306 -16.92 -12.33 -2.18
N LEU A 307 -16.05 -12.59 -1.20
CA LEU A 307 -15.96 -11.79 0.01
C LEU A 307 -15.60 -10.33 -0.28
N LEU A 308 -14.58 -10.12 -1.13
CA LEU A 308 -14.18 -8.77 -1.54
C LEU A 308 -15.27 -8.08 -2.37
N ALA A 309 -16.01 -8.82 -3.21
CA ALA A 309 -17.14 -8.29 -3.95
C ALA A 309 -18.27 -7.86 -3.00
N PHE A 310 -18.62 -8.70 -2.02
CA PHE A 310 -19.64 -8.36 -1.03
C PHE A 310 -19.31 -7.07 -0.27
N VAL A 311 -18.11 -6.99 0.31
CA VAL A 311 -17.70 -5.83 1.10
C VAL A 311 -17.44 -4.62 0.20
N GLY A 312 -16.69 -4.81 -0.88
CA GLY A 312 -16.25 -3.72 -1.75
C GLY A 312 -17.39 -3.04 -2.49
N MET A 313 -18.33 -3.82 -3.07
CA MET A 313 -19.48 -3.25 -3.78
C MET A 313 -20.42 -2.55 -2.80
N GLY A 314 -20.64 -3.11 -1.60
CA GLY A 314 -21.43 -2.46 -0.56
C GLY A 314 -20.83 -1.12 -0.12
N VAL A 315 -19.56 -1.11 0.29
CA VAL A 315 -18.88 0.12 0.73
C VAL A 315 -18.79 1.15 -0.40
N GLY A 316 -18.44 0.70 -1.62
CA GLY A 316 -18.33 1.61 -2.76
C GLY A 316 -19.65 2.29 -3.13
N ALA A 317 -20.76 1.55 -3.07
CA ALA A 317 -22.09 2.06 -3.34
C ALA A 317 -22.61 2.98 -2.22
N ASP A 318 -22.33 2.65 -0.95
CA ASP A 318 -22.66 3.53 0.18
C ASP A 318 -21.90 4.86 0.06
N LEU A 319 -20.60 4.83 -0.21
CA LEU A 319 -19.80 6.04 -0.40
C LEU A 319 -20.24 6.89 -1.61
N PHE A 320 -20.85 6.27 -2.62
CA PHE A 320 -21.49 7.02 -3.70
C PHE A 320 -22.69 7.83 -3.19
N LEU A 321 -23.49 7.28 -2.28
CA LEU A 321 -24.66 7.95 -1.71
C LEU A 321 -24.28 9.05 -0.69
N VAL A 322 -23.38 8.71 0.24
CA VAL A 322 -23.07 9.59 1.39
C VAL A 322 -21.75 10.35 1.24
N GLY A 323 -21.02 10.21 0.13
CA GLY A 323 -19.68 10.75 -0.02
C GLY A 323 -19.54 12.25 0.18
N LYS A 324 -20.53 13.04 -0.22
CA LYS A 324 -20.56 14.49 0.04
C LYS A 324 -20.65 14.80 1.54
N ASP A 325 -21.49 14.05 2.25
CA ASP A 325 -21.67 14.24 3.69
C ASP A 325 -20.43 13.75 4.46
N VAL A 326 -19.80 12.65 4.04
CA VAL A 326 -18.52 12.19 4.59
C VAL A 326 -17.46 13.29 4.50
N ILE A 327 -17.26 13.88 3.33
CA ILE A 327 -16.31 14.98 3.13
C ILE A 327 -16.66 16.17 4.00
N ARG A 328 -17.93 16.55 4.08
CA ARG A 328 -18.40 17.67 4.88
C ARG A 328 -18.16 17.47 6.38
N VAL A 329 -18.40 16.27 6.88
CA VAL A 329 -18.19 15.91 8.29
C VAL A 329 -16.70 15.87 8.61
N VAL A 330 -15.89 15.21 7.76
CA VAL A 330 -14.46 14.97 8.00
C VAL A 330 -13.63 16.23 7.75
N LEU A 331 -13.75 16.85 6.58
CA LEU A 331 -12.91 17.98 6.17
C LEU A 331 -13.55 19.33 6.45
N GLY A 332 -14.88 19.40 6.50
CA GLY A 332 -15.63 20.63 6.73
C GLY A 332 -16.25 21.24 5.47
N PRO A 333 -17.03 22.35 5.63
CA PRO A 333 -17.85 22.91 4.55
C PRO A 333 -17.03 23.51 3.39
N ARG A 334 -15.81 23.95 3.64
CA ARG A 334 -14.92 24.51 2.60
C ARG A 334 -14.51 23.50 1.53
N TRP A 335 -14.74 22.20 1.77
CA TRP A 335 -14.30 21.08 0.92
C TRP A 335 -15.43 20.54 0.02
N GLY A 336 -16.45 21.34 -0.28
CA GLY A 336 -17.61 20.91 -1.07
C GLY A 336 -17.25 20.30 -2.43
N GLU A 337 -16.27 20.87 -3.15
CA GLU A 337 -15.78 20.34 -4.43
C GLU A 337 -15.10 18.97 -4.25
N ALA A 338 -14.33 18.77 -3.17
CA ALA A 338 -13.76 17.47 -2.85
C ALA A 338 -14.86 16.43 -2.62
N GLY A 339 -16.02 16.83 -2.07
CA GLY A 339 -17.18 15.97 -1.91
C GLY A 339 -17.78 15.53 -3.25
N GLN A 340 -17.84 16.41 -4.23
CA GLN A 340 -18.29 16.07 -5.59
C GLN A 340 -17.34 15.06 -6.26
N ILE A 341 -16.03 15.28 -6.12
CA ILE A 341 -14.99 14.37 -6.66
C ILE A 341 -15.07 13.01 -5.97
N PHE A 342 -15.21 13.00 -4.63
CA PHE A 342 -15.19 11.79 -3.81
C PHE A 342 -16.35 10.82 -4.14
N VAL A 343 -17.52 11.35 -4.44
CA VAL A 343 -18.68 10.53 -4.87
C VAL A 343 -18.32 9.62 -6.06
N PHE A 344 -17.55 10.12 -7.03
CA PHE A 344 -17.17 9.36 -8.21
C PHE A 344 -16.07 8.34 -7.94
N PHE A 345 -15.30 8.47 -6.86
CA PHE A 345 -14.39 7.41 -6.41
C PHE A 345 -15.14 6.24 -5.76
N GLY A 346 -16.33 6.48 -5.17
CA GLY A 346 -17.10 5.44 -4.48
C GLY A 346 -17.25 4.15 -5.29
N PRO A 347 -17.90 4.16 -6.48
CA PRO A 347 -18.07 2.97 -7.32
C PRO A 347 -16.74 2.35 -7.76
N GLY A 348 -15.67 3.15 -7.82
CA GLY A 348 -14.32 2.69 -8.12
C GLY A 348 -13.69 1.85 -7.01
N ILE A 349 -14.03 2.10 -5.73
CA ILE A 349 -13.49 1.35 -4.58
C ILE A 349 -13.79 -0.14 -4.72
N GLY A 350 -15.06 -0.48 -4.91
CA GLY A 350 -15.49 -1.87 -4.99
C GLY A 350 -14.78 -2.63 -6.09
N VAL A 351 -14.73 -2.03 -7.29
CA VAL A 351 -14.10 -2.66 -8.46
C VAL A 351 -12.58 -2.71 -8.31
N MET A 352 -11.96 -1.69 -7.74
CA MET A 352 -10.52 -1.68 -7.49
C MET A 352 -10.09 -2.80 -6.56
N LEU A 353 -10.86 -3.08 -5.49
CA LEU A 353 -10.59 -4.20 -4.59
C LEU A 353 -10.58 -5.54 -5.34
N LEU A 354 -11.53 -5.73 -6.25
CA LEU A 354 -11.59 -6.91 -7.12
C LEU A 354 -10.42 -6.92 -8.11
N TYR A 355 -10.17 -5.80 -8.77
CA TYR A 355 -9.12 -5.66 -9.76
C TYR A 355 -7.75 -6.07 -9.21
N TYR A 356 -7.38 -5.63 -8.02
CA TYR A 356 -6.08 -5.96 -7.45
C TYR A 356 -5.86 -7.45 -7.18
N THR A 357 -6.92 -8.26 -7.12
CA THR A 357 -6.77 -9.71 -6.91
C THR A 357 -6.16 -10.44 -8.12
N HIS A 358 -6.16 -9.84 -9.34
CA HIS A 358 -5.42 -10.41 -10.47
C HIS A 358 -3.91 -10.51 -10.18
N GLY A 359 -3.37 -9.59 -9.38
CA GLY A 359 -2.00 -9.64 -8.90
C GLY A 359 -1.69 -10.87 -8.03
N TRP A 360 -2.68 -11.36 -7.27
CA TRP A 360 -2.51 -12.59 -6.48
C TRP A 360 -2.25 -13.80 -7.36
N ILE A 361 -2.89 -13.87 -8.53
CA ILE A 361 -2.67 -14.93 -9.52
C ILE A 361 -1.22 -14.87 -9.99
N HIS A 362 -0.77 -13.69 -10.48
CA HIS A 362 0.60 -13.52 -10.97
C HIS A 362 1.68 -13.86 -9.94
N LEU A 363 1.48 -13.43 -8.67
CA LEU A 363 2.42 -13.70 -7.58
C LEU A 363 2.43 -15.16 -7.19
N SER A 364 1.28 -15.80 -7.06
CA SER A 364 1.17 -17.20 -6.60
C SER A 364 1.69 -18.22 -7.61
N ILE A 365 1.56 -17.94 -8.92
CA ILE A 365 2.08 -18.83 -9.99
C ILE A 365 3.49 -18.44 -10.46
N GLY A 366 4.08 -17.37 -9.92
CA GLY A 366 5.46 -16.98 -10.23
C GLY A 366 5.65 -16.34 -11.61
N THR A 367 4.71 -15.48 -12.06
CA THR A 367 4.79 -14.82 -13.37
C THR A 367 4.94 -13.28 -13.29
N PRO A 368 5.98 -12.75 -12.61
CA PRO A 368 6.16 -11.31 -12.41
C PRO A 368 6.35 -10.55 -13.73
N ASN A 369 7.00 -11.14 -14.73
CA ASN A 369 7.20 -10.51 -16.03
C ASN A 369 5.87 -10.27 -16.78
N ARG A 370 4.90 -11.19 -16.63
CA ARG A 370 3.56 -11.01 -17.19
C ARG A 370 2.81 -9.90 -16.47
N TRP A 371 2.92 -9.83 -15.16
CA TRP A 371 2.33 -8.76 -14.35
C TRP A 371 2.90 -7.39 -14.74
N PHE A 372 4.20 -7.30 -14.94
CA PHE A 372 4.84 -6.06 -15.42
C PHE A 372 4.29 -5.61 -16.79
N ARG A 373 4.17 -6.54 -17.76
CA ARG A 373 3.59 -6.22 -19.09
C ARG A 373 2.14 -5.73 -18.96
N TRP A 374 1.37 -6.34 -18.05
CA TRP A 374 0.01 -5.88 -17.75
C TRP A 374 0.02 -4.45 -17.18
N GLY A 375 0.94 -4.15 -16.28
CA GLY A 375 1.12 -2.80 -15.71
C GLY A 375 1.37 -1.72 -16.78
N ILE A 376 2.04 -2.05 -17.89
CA ILE A 376 2.20 -1.14 -19.03
C ILE A 376 0.84 -0.89 -19.72
N VAL A 377 0.04 -1.93 -19.92
CA VAL A 377 -1.31 -1.80 -20.50
C VAL A 377 -2.19 -0.94 -19.59
N GLU A 378 -2.18 -1.22 -18.28
CA GLU A 378 -2.89 -0.43 -17.27
C GLU A 378 -2.48 1.05 -17.34
N PHE A 379 -1.19 1.34 -17.39
CA PHE A 379 -0.66 2.70 -17.48
C PHE A 379 -1.17 3.43 -18.73
N VAL A 380 -1.10 2.80 -19.89
CA VAL A 380 -1.53 3.41 -21.16
C VAL A 380 -3.04 3.66 -21.16
N VAL A 381 -3.84 2.65 -20.80
CA VAL A 381 -5.31 2.77 -20.80
C VAL A 381 -5.77 3.82 -19.79
N THR A 382 -5.25 3.77 -18.57
CA THR A 382 -5.60 4.73 -17.51
C THR A 382 -5.15 6.15 -17.88
N GLY A 383 -3.96 6.30 -18.47
CA GLY A 383 -3.45 7.57 -18.94
C GLY A 383 -4.30 8.20 -20.03
N LEU A 384 -4.73 7.42 -21.01
CA LEU A 384 -5.64 7.89 -22.06
C LEU A 384 -6.99 8.33 -21.47
N LEU A 385 -7.54 7.55 -20.53
CA LEU A 385 -8.78 7.91 -19.85
C LEU A 385 -8.64 9.18 -19.02
N PHE A 386 -7.51 9.40 -18.35
CA PHE A 386 -7.27 10.66 -17.62
C PHE A 386 -7.22 11.85 -18.56
N VAL A 387 -6.50 11.76 -19.70
CA VAL A 387 -6.46 12.82 -20.71
C VAL A 387 -7.86 13.13 -21.24
N LEU A 388 -8.67 12.12 -21.50
CA LEU A 388 -10.07 12.31 -21.87
C LEU A 388 -10.87 12.96 -20.72
N GLY A 389 -10.67 12.50 -19.50
CA GLY A 389 -11.35 13.03 -18.30
C GLY A 389 -11.07 14.50 -18.02
N LEU A 390 -9.92 15.04 -18.45
CA LEU A 390 -9.59 16.46 -18.30
C LEU A 390 -10.64 17.41 -18.92
N HIS A 391 -11.38 16.97 -19.94
CA HIS A 391 -12.43 17.77 -20.56
C HIS A 391 -13.60 18.09 -19.61
N TRP A 392 -13.83 17.23 -18.61
CA TRP A 392 -14.89 17.40 -17.61
C TRP A 392 -14.35 17.83 -16.23
N GLY A 393 -13.16 18.43 -16.19
CA GLY A 393 -12.55 18.93 -14.96
C GLY A 393 -12.05 17.82 -14.03
N THR A 394 -11.87 18.17 -12.76
CA THR A 394 -11.39 17.24 -11.72
C THR A 394 -12.33 16.04 -11.49
N VAL A 395 -13.64 16.27 -11.62
CA VAL A 395 -14.66 15.22 -11.57
C VAL A 395 -14.50 14.24 -12.72
N GLY A 396 -14.22 14.74 -13.94
CA GLY A 396 -13.96 13.89 -15.10
C GLY A 396 -12.74 12.98 -14.92
N VAL A 397 -11.67 13.48 -14.28
CA VAL A 397 -10.51 12.67 -13.96
C VAL A 397 -10.84 11.58 -12.91
N ALA A 398 -11.67 11.90 -11.91
CA ALA A 398 -12.15 10.91 -10.92
C ALA A 398 -13.04 9.84 -11.57
N MET A 399 -13.91 10.25 -12.51
CA MET A 399 -14.71 9.31 -13.30
C MET A 399 -13.83 8.42 -14.17
N ALA A 400 -12.82 8.99 -14.84
CA ALA A 400 -11.85 8.25 -15.64
C ALA A 400 -11.07 7.24 -14.80
N TRP A 401 -10.69 7.63 -13.57
CA TRP A 401 -10.05 6.74 -12.61
C TRP A 401 -10.93 5.52 -12.28
N THR A 402 -12.19 5.76 -11.94
CA THR A 402 -13.18 4.70 -11.68
C THR A 402 -13.42 3.84 -12.93
N ALA A 403 -13.62 4.47 -14.09
CA ALA A 403 -13.85 3.78 -15.36
C ALA A 403 -12.67 2.87 -15.75
N SER A 404 -11.42 3.27 -15.45
CA SER A 404 -10.24 2.46 -15.76
C SER A 404 -10.31 1.08 -15.10
N PHE A 405 -10.73 0.98 -13.84
CA PHE A 405 -10.89 -0.30 -13.15
C PHE A 405 -12.03 -1.14 -13.71
N TRP A 406 -13.16 -0.52 -14.07
CA TRP A 406 -14.27 -1.22 -14.72
C TRP A 406 -13.87 -1.80 -16.07
N ILE A 407 -13.18 -1.03 -16.90
CA ILE A 407 -12.71 -1.44 -18.23
C ILE A 407 -11.67 -2.55 -18.14
N LEU A 408 -10.70 -2.40 -17.20
CA LEU A 408 -9.59 -3.31 -17.08
C LEU A 408 -9.89 -4.58 -16.26
N LEU A 409 -11.01 -4.64 -15.51
CA LEU A 409 -11.34 -5.74 -14.61
C LEU A 409 -11.31 -7.10 -15.33
N PHE A 410 -12.12 -7.28 -16.35
CA PHE A 410 -12.24 -8.57 -17.05
C PHE A 410 -11.01 -8.90 -17.90
N PRO A 411 -10.44 -7.96 -18.67
CA PRO A 411 -9.18 -8.21 -19.37
C PRO A 411 -8.03 -8.61 -18.46
N SER A 412 -7.93 -8.04 -17.23
CA SER A 412 -6.89 -8.41 -16.27
C SER A 412 -6.98 -9.87 -15.83
N PHE A 413 -8.20 -10.35 -15.54
CA PHE A 413 -8.41 -11.76 -15.17
C PHE A 413 -8.19 -12.71 -16.34
N TRP A 414 -8.61 -12.34 -17.53
CA TRP A 414 -8.32 -13.12 -18.73
C TRP A 414 -6.81 -13.28 -18.93
N TYR A 415 -6.07 -12.19 -18.80
CA TYR A 415 -4.62 -12.21 -18.97
C TYR A 415 -3.90 -12.98 -17.87
N ALA A 416 -4.26 -12.74 -16.61
CA ALA A 416 -3.66 -13.39 -15.46
C ALA A 416 -3.97 -14.89 -15.38
N GLY A 417 -5.21 -15.27 -15.73
CA GLY A 417 -5.70 -16.65 -15.63
C GLY A 417 -5.26 -17.57 -16.78
N LYS A 418 -4.82 -17.01 -17.92
CA LYS A 418 -4.44 -17.79 -19.11
C LYS A 418 -3.44 -18.93 -18.82
N PRO A 419 -2.37 -18.77 -18.00
CA PRO A 419 -1.41 -19.84 -17.73
C PRO A 419 -1.98 -21.03 -16.95
N ILE A 420 -3.08 -20.83 -16.21
CA ILE A 420 -3.71 -21.87 -15.35
C ILE A 420 -5.07 -22.30 -15.87
N GLY A 421 -5.41 -21.94 -17.11
CA GLY A 421 -6.72 -22.27 -17.69
C GLY A 421 -7.91 -21.62 -16.97
N PHE A 422 -7.70 -20.53 -16.25
CA PHE A 422 -8.73 -19.83 -15.49
C PHE A 422 -9.36 -18.72 -16.33
N GLY A 423 -10.59 -18.93 -16.77
CA GLY A 423 -11.32 -17.99 -17.62
C GLY A 423 -12.03 -16.87 -16.84
N VAL A 424 -12.57 -15.88 -17.58
CA VAL A 424 -13.34 -14.75 -17.03
C VAL A 424 -14.73 -15.17 -16.55
N LYS A 425 -15.35 -16.17 -17.17
CA LYS A 425 -16.72 -16.61 -16.84
C LYS A 425 -16.95 -16.92 -15.36
N PRO A 426 -16.09 -17.70 -14.66
CA PRO A 426 -16.24 -17.94 -13.23
C PRO A 426 -16.13 -16.68 -12.37
N VAL A 427 -15.29 -15.72 -12.78
CA VAL A 427 -15.17 -14.42 -12.11
C VAL A 427 -16.48 -13.65 -12.23
N LEU A 428 -17.00 -13.53 -13.45
CA LEU A 428 -18.27 -12.84 -13.69
C LEU A 428 -19.42 -13.48 -12.92
N GLU A 429 -19.55 -14.82 -12.96
CA GLU A 429 -20.58 -15.57 -12.23
C GLU A 429 -20.52 -15.33 -10.70
N THR A 430 -19.32 -15.08 -10.17
CA THR A 430 -19.12 -14.82 -8.76
C THR A 430 -19.50 -13.40 -8.36
N ILE A 431 -19.18 -12.38 -9.19
CA ILE A 431 -19.28 -10.97 -8.77
C ILE A 431 -20.55 -10.26 -9.20
N TRP A 432 -21.22 -10.69 -10.30
CA TRP A 432 -22.33 -9.94 -10.90
C TRP A 432 -23.50 -9.73 -9.94
N ARG A 433 -23.81 -10.71 -9.07
CA ARG A 433 -24.91 -10.61 -8.10
C ARG A 433 -24.65 -9.50 -7.07
N TYR A 434 -23.41 -9.33 -6.62
CA TYR A 434 -23.04 -8.26 -5.70
C TYR A 434 -23.09 -6.88 -6.37
N ILE A 435 -22.69 -6.80 -7.65
CA ILE A 435 -22.80 -5.57 -8.44
C ILE A 435 -24.28 -5.21 -8.61
N ALA A 436 -25.13 -6.18 -9.01
CA ALA A 436 -26.55 -5.96 -9.18
C ALA A 436 -27.24 -5.58 -7.85
N ALA A 437 -26.90 -6.26 -6.74
CA ALA A 437 -27.41 -5.95 -5.41
C ALA A 437 -27.06 -4.52 -4.99
N ALA A 438 -25.81 -4.10 -5.21
CA ALA A 438 -25.34 -2.75 -4.89
C ALA A 438 -26.08 -1.70 -5.74
N ALA A 439 -26.24 -1.94 -7.05
CA ALA A 439 -26.97 -1.03 -7.95
C ALA A 439 -28.46 -0.92 -7.57
N MET A 440 -29.14 -2.03 -7.28
CA MET A 440 -30.54 -2.04 -6.85
C MET A 440 -30.71 -1.30 -5.51
N ALA A 441 -29.87 -1.59 -4.53
CA ALA A 441 -29.91 -0.95 -3.22
C ALA A 441 -29.65 0.57 -3.32
N THR A 442 -28.66 0.97 -4.15
CA THR A 442 -28.36 2.39 -4.41
C THR A 442 -29.54 3.11 -5.06
N GLY A 443 -30.15 2.49 -6.08
CA GLY A 443 -31.32 3.05 -6.76
C GLY A 443 -32.52 3.19 -5.83
N ALA A 444 -32.83 2.14 -5.06
CA ALA A 444 -33.93 2.15 -4.10
C ALA A 444 -33.71 3.16 -2.96
N CYS A 445 -32.51 3.17 -2.37
CA CYS A 445 -32.15 4.13 -1.33
C CYS A 445 -32.18 5.55 -1.83
N GLY A 446 -31.60 5.83 -3.00
CA GLY A 446 -31.61 7.14 -3.64
C GLY A 446 -33.02 7.63 -3.92
N TRP A 447 -33.89 6.76 -4.43
CA TRP A 447 -35.31 7.06 -4.67
C TRP A 447 -36.07 7.40 -3.39
N LEU A 448 -35.88 6.58 -2.33
CA LEU A 448 -36.50 6.81 -1.02
C LEU A 448 -36.04 8.15 -0.41
N VAL A 449 -34.75 8.44 -0.42
CA VAL A 449 -34.19 9.68 0.10
C VAL A 449 -34.68 10.90 -0.70
N TRP A 450 -34.80 10.77 -2.01
CA TRP A 450 -35.34 11.82 -2.87
C TRP A 450 -36.79 12.16 -2.54
N HIS A 451 -37.66 11.15 -2.36
CA HIS A 451 -39.10 11.39 -2.12
C HIS A 451 -39.44 11.78 -0.69
N SER A 452 -38.71 11.25 0.29
CA SER A 452 -39.02 11.49 1.71
C SER A 452 -38.48 12.81 2.25
N HIS A 453 -37.46 13.42 1.57
CA HIS A 453 -36.75 14.63 2.04
C HIS A 453 -36.54 14.62 3.59
N PRO A 454 -36.00 13.53 4.16
CA PRO A 454 -36.09 13.28 5.62
C PRO A 454 -35.36 14.32 6.48
N PHE A 455 -34.58 15.18 5.86
CA PHE A 455 -33.72 16.15 6.54
C PHE A 455 -33.82 17.52 5.90
N GLY A 456 -34.88 18.12 5.67
CA GLY A 456 -35.06 19.51 5.20
C GLY A 456 -33.75 20.23 4.73
N ALA A 457 -33.69 21.50 4.78
CA ALA A 457 -32.51 22.30 4.40
C ALA A 457 -31.44 22.39 5.53
N GLU A 458 -31.34 21.38 6.43
CA GLU A 458 -30.32 21.41 7.47
C GLU A 458 -28.90 21.31 6.85
N THR A 459 -28.20 22.45 6.88
CA THR A 459 -26.92 22.64 6.22
C THR A 459 -25.71 22.39 7.13
N GLY A 460 -25.93 22.14 8.44
CA GLY A 460 -24.89 21.96 9.46
C GLY A 460 -24.14 20.62 9.38
N ILE A 461 -23.06 20.51 10.17
CA ILE A 461 -22.29 19.27 10.30
C ILE A 461 -23.15 18.16 10.95
N VAL A 462 -24.01 18.53 11.91
CA VAL A 462 -24.93 17.59 12.59
C VAL A 462 -25.93 17.01 11.60
N GLY A 463 -26.53 17.85 10.73
CA GLY A 463 -27.43 17.38 9.68
C GLY A 463 -26.75 16.48 8.68
N ALA A 464 -25.50 16.79 8.27
CA ALA A 464 -24.70 15.92 7.39
C ALA A 464 -24.38 14.56 8.06
N LEU A 465 -24.05 14.56 9.36
CA LEU A 465 -23.82 13.32 10.12
C LEU A 465 -25.09 12.48 10.24
N ALA A 466 -26.23 13.12 10.54
CA ALA A 466 -27.52 12.44 10.64
C ALA A 466 -27.93 11.82 9.29
N ARG A 467 -27.79 12.56 8.17
CA ARG A 467 -28.02 12.01 6.81
C ARG A 467 -27.10 10.84 6.51
N MET A 468 -25.78 11.01 6.75
CA MET A 468 -24.80 9.95 6.53
C MET A 468 -25.21 8.67 7.26
N VAL A 469 -25.50 8.74 8.57
CA VAL A 469 -25.85 7.56 9.37
C VAL A 469 -27.17 6.95 8.89
N THR A 470 -28.20 7.75 8.67
CA THR A 470 -29.52 7.25 8.26
C THR A 470 -29.48 6.63 6.86
N VAL A 471 -28.82 7.29 5.91
CA VAL A 471 -28.70 6.78 4.53
C VAL A 471 -27.86 5.52 4.49
N SER A 472 -26.74 5.46 5.23
CA SER A 472 -25.90 4.25 5.30
C SER A 472 -26.62 3.08 5.96
N LEU A 473 -27.41 3.30 7.03
CA LEU A 473 -28.22 2.25 7.64
C LEU A 473 -29.30 1.74 6.69
N LEU A 474 -30.04 2.64 6.06
CA LEU A 474 -31.06 2.30 5.06
C LEU A 474 -30.46 1.52 3.89
N PHE A 475 -29.36 2.04 3.32
CA PHE A 475 -28.64 1.36 2.26
C PHE A 475 -28.14 -0.01 2.68
N GLY A 476 -27.55 -0.14 3.88
CA GLY A 476 -27.06 -1.40 4.41
C GLY A 476 -28.16 -2.47 4.49
N VAL A 477 -29.34 -2.10 5.00
CA VAL A 477 -30.50 -3.00 5.05
C VAL A 477 -30.95 -3.41 3.64
N LEU A 478 -31.11 -2.45 2.73
CA LEU A 478 -31.51 -2.71 1.34
C LEU A 478 -30.50 -3.58 0.61
N TYR A 479 -29.20 -3.31 0.80
CA TYR A 479 -28.13 -4.10 0.20
C TYR A 479 -28.13 -5.55 0.68
N LEU A 480 -28.27 -5.78 1.99
CA LEU A 480 -28.34 -7.13 2.55
C LEU A 480 -29.57 -7.88 2.02
N ILE A 481 -30.74 -7.22 1.96
CA ILE A 481 -31.96 -7.80 1.37
C ILE A 481 -31.71 -8.17 -0.10
N ALA A 482 -31.13 -7.26 -0.89
CA ALA A 482 -30.84 -7.50 -2.31
C ALA A 482 -29.85 -8.66 -2.51
N VAL A 483 -28.79 -8.73 -1.68
CA VAL A 483 -27.83 -9.84 -1.72
C VAL A 483 -28.53 -11.18 -1.44
N VAL A 484 -29.34 -11.26 -0.39
CA VAL A 484 -30.07 -12.49 -0.04
C VAL A 484 -31.05 -12.88 -1.13
N ALA A 485 -31.81 -11.92 -1.68
CA ALA A 485 -32.78 -12.16 -2.74
C ALA A 485 -32.11 -12.68 -4.03
N LEU A 486 -31.00 -12.09 -4.47
CA LEU A 486 -30.30 -12.51 -5.68
C LEU A 486 -29.54 -13.84 -5.52
N HIS A 487 -29.04 -14.14 -4.33
CA HIS A 487 -28.37 -15.41 -4.05
C HIS A 487 -29.35 -16.52 -3.69
N ARG A 488 -30.59 -16.17 -3.33
CA ARG A 488 -31.61 -17.10 -2.80
C ARG A 488 -31.09 -17.95 -1.63
N SER A 489 -30.15 -17.40 -0.86
CA SER A 489 -29.44 -18.08 0.24
C SER A 489 -28.85 -17.07 1.19
N LEU A 490 -28.78 -17.43 2.48
CA LEU A 490 -28.05 -16.67 3.51
C LEU A 490 -26.55 -16.99 3.54
N GLU A 491 -26.07 -17.89 2.68
CA GLU A 491 -24.67 -18.33 2.63
C GLU A 491 -23.66 -17.17 2.56
N PRO A 492 -23.85 -16.11 1.73
CA PRO A 492 -22.94 -14.99 1.67
C PRO A 492 -22.79 -14.28 3.04
N LEU A 493 -23.85 -14.17 3.81
CA LEU A 493 -23.83 -13.55 5.14
C LEU A 493 -23.14 -14.45 6.16
N TYR A 494 -23.43 -15.76 6.13
CA TYR A 494 -22.77 -16.73 7.01
C TYR A 494 -21.27 -16.80 6.78
N GLN A 495 -20.80 -16.69 5.55
CA GLN A 495 -19.37 -16.67 5.23
C GLN A 495 -18.66 -15.48 5.89
N VAL A 496 -19.26 -14.29 5.87
CA VAL A 496 -18.70 -13.10 6.53
C VAL A 496 -18.70 -13.26 8.04
N VAL A 497 -19.81 -13.72 8.61
CA VAL A 497 -19.94 -13.91 10.07
C VAL A 497 -18.96 -14.96 10.60
N ARG A 498 -18.70 -16.03 9.86
CA ARG A 498 -17.71 -17.06 10.25
C ARG A 498 -16.27 -16.57 10.20
N LEU A 499 -15.95 -15.63 9.32
CA LEU A 499 -14.59 -15.07 9.22
C LEU A 499 -14.29 -14.09 10.36
N LEU A 500 -15.31 -13.42 10.92
CA LEU A 500 -15.13 -12.48 12.04
C LEU A 500 -14.51 -13.12 13.29
N PRO A 501 -14.99 -14.27 13.79
CA PRO A 501 -14.36 -14.97 14.91
C PRO A 501 -12.94 -15.43 14.61
N ASP A 502 -12.68 -15.95 13.39
CA ASP A 502 -11.36 -16.42 12.99
C ASP A 502 -10.34 -15.26 12.90
N MET A 503 -10.75 -14.09 12.44
CA MET A 503 -9.95 -12.88 12.46
C MET A 503 -9.71 -12.34 13.88
N LEU A 504 -10.67 -12.50 14.79
CA LEU A 504 -10.57 -12.08 16.19
C LEU A 504 -9.86 -13.14 17.06
N SER A 505 -10.01 -14.43 16.76
CA SER A 505 -9.42 -15.54 17.51
C SER A 505 -7.94 -15.79 17.15
N SER A 506 -7.48 -15.35 16.01
CA SER A 506 -6.03 -15.37 15.69
C SER A 506 -5.18 -14.60 16.71
N ARG A 507 -5.80 -13.75 17.54
CA ARG A 507 -5.20 -13.15 18.74
C ARG A 507 -5.05 -14.14 19.92
N ARG A 508 -5.73 -15.29 19.95
CA ARG A 508 -5.73 -16.25 21.08
C ARG A 508 -5.01 -17.57 20.82
N SER A 509 -4.73 -17.96 19.58
CA SER A 509 -4.08 -19.24 19.28
C SER A 509 -2.54 -19.13 19.21
N SER A 510 -1.92 -18.49 20.21
CA SER A 510 -0.49 -18.62 20.48
C SER A 510 -0.14 -19.80 21.40
N ASN A 511 -1.09 -20.73 21.64
CA ASN A 511 -0.76 -22.00 22.29
C ASN A 511 -0.33 -23.01 21.21
N PRO A 512 0.90 -23.52 21.25
CA PRO A 512 1.31 -24.61 20.37
C PRO A 512 0.44 -25.83 20.71
N ALA A 513 -0.19 -26.42 19.69
CA ALA A 513 -0.77 -27.75 19.84
C ALA A 513 0.32 -28.68 20.40
N PRO A 514 0.00 -29.53 21.39
CA PRO A 514 0.97 -30.48 21.89
C PRO A 514 1.45 -31.35 20.73
N ALA A 515 2.77 -31.43 20.57
CA ALA A 515 3.40 -32.29 19.59
C ALA A 515 2.79 -33.68 19.73
N ALA A 516 2.11 -34.13 18.68
CA ALA A 516 1.65 -35.51 18.59
C ALA A 516 2.85 -36.42 18.85
N ALA A 517 2.80 -37.18 19.93
CA ALA A 517 3.80 -38.12 20.33
C ALA A 517 4.08 -39.05 19.14
N ALA A 518 5.34 -39.05 18.68
CA ALA A 518 5.81 -40.04 17.73
C ALA A 518 5.60 -41.41 18.33
N PRO A 519 5.10 -42.41 17.59
CA PRO A 519 5.00 -43.77 18.10
C PRO A 519 6.40 -44.31 18.39
N GLN A 520 6.66 -44.62 19.65
CA GLN A 520 7.81 -45.40 20.09
C GLN A 520 7.67 -46.82 19.51
N GLY A 521 8.24 -47.05 18.34
CA GLY A 521 8.44 -48.36 17.74
C GLY A 521 9.77 -48.93 18.21
N GLY A 522 9.69 -50.00 19.02
CA GLY A 522 10.77 -50.63 19.74
C GLY A 522 11.91 -51.12 18.83
N LEU A 523 13.10 -50.94 19.34
CA LEU A 523 14.28 -51.68 18.99
C LEU A 523 14.03 -53.19 19.23
N ARG A 524 13.98 -53.99 18.18
CA ARG A 524 14.31 -55.41 18.22
C ARG A 524 15.42 -55.67 17.23
N THR A 525 16.54 -56.00 17.84
CA THR A 525 17.71 -56.72 17.34
C THR A 525 17.39 -57.72 16.23
N SER A 526 18.15 -57.65 15.13
CA SER A 526 18.50 -58.83 14.38
C SER A 526 19.92 -58.66 13.84
N ALA A 527 20.83 -59.32 14.53
CA ALA A 527 22.09 -59.83 13.97
C ALA A 527 21.75 -60.93 12.97
N ALA A 528 22.10 -60.75 11.70
CA ALA A 528 22.45 -61.78 10.73
C ALA A 528 22.51 -61.12 9.33
N LEU A 529 23.71 -60.96 8.86
CA LEU A 529 24.16 -61.23 7.51
C LEU A 529 25.51 -60.53 7.26
N ARG A 530 26.54 -61.13 7.94
CA ARG A 530 27.88 -61.19 7.35
C ARG A 530 27.89 -62.41 6.42
N MET A 531 28.47 -62.22 5.30
CA MET A 531 28.97 -63.16 4.31
C MET A 531 28.30 -63.07 2.96
N ALA A 532 28.97 -62.38 2.08
CA ALA A 532 29.37 -62.90 0.77
C ALA A 532 30.11 -61.79 0.03
N GLY A 533 31.42 -61.90 0.07
CA GLY A 533 32.30 -61.24 -0.87
C GLY A 533 32.15 -61.87 -2.25
N ARG A 534 32.30 -61.06 -3.24
CA ARG A 534 32.89 -61.47 -4.52
C ARG A 534 33.45 -60.24 -5.24
N GLU A 535 34.65 -60.53 -5.66
CA GLU A 535 35.65 -59.69 -6.32
C GLU A 535 35.23 -59.09 -7.64
N VAL A 536 35.91 -58.00 -7.91
CA VAL A 536 36.05 -57.29 -9.21
C VAL A 536 36.68 -58.22 -10.26
N PRO A 537 36.46 -58.02 -11.58
CA PRO A 537 37.62 -57.62 -12.35
C PRO A 537 37.41 -56.44 -13.27
N GLU A 538 38.46 -55.61 -13.36
CA GLU A 538 38.80 -54.70 -14.41
C GLU A 538 38.84 -55.36 -15.79
N SER A 539 38.39 -54.61 -16.81
CA SER A 539 38.95 -54.59 -18.16
C SER A 539 38.48 -53.29 -18.85
N SER A 540 39.33 -52.30 -19.03
CA SER A 540 40.21 -51.98 -20.15
C SER A 540 39.52 -51.94 -21.52
N GLY A 541 39.52 -50.71 -22.13
CA GLY A 541 39.79 -50.55 -23.54
C GLY A 541 38.67 -50.08 -24.45
N ARG A 542 38.63 -48.88 -24.76
CA ARG A 542 38.89 -48.07 -25.96
C ARG A 542 38.11 -46.78 -25.94
#